data_e651022a1ad48be368103bfd71b22700
#
_entry.id   e651022a1ad48be368103bfd71b22700
#
_cell.length_a   1.000
_cell.length_b   1.000
_cell.length_c   1.000
_cell.angle_alpha   90.00
_cell.angle_beta   90.00
_cell.angle_gamma   90.00
#
_symmetry.space_group_name_H-M   'P 1'
#
loop_
_entity.id
_entity.type
_entity.pdbx_description
1 polymer ?
#
loop_
_entity_poly.entity_id
_entity_poly.type
_entity_poly.pdbx_seq_one_letter_code
_entity_poly.pdbx_strand_id
1 'polypeptide(L)'
;MEYINFEHNETAAELVRSAYDTPPLAFVHSYGCQQNVNDGERIKGVLVDIGYGLCDKPEDADLILFNTCAVREHAEQRVFGNVGALKGLKEKKRGLMIGLCGCMANQKHVVEKLRKSYPYVDLVFGVDGIDTLPQLIAQKLQKHKRVLMEPTQRPVIVENIPIRRESEFRAWLPIMYGCDNFCTYCIVPYVRGREKSRKPGDILAEFRGLVEAGYKEITLLGQNVNSYGKGLEEQVDFADLLNLLCAVPGDYQIRFMTSHPKDASHKLIDTIAAQPHLCKHLHLPVQCGSDELLKRMNRHYTIGQYMELIEYARKKVPGITFSSDIIVGFPGETEEDFQGTLELVKKVGYMQLFTFIYSKRTGTKAADMPDPTPRKEKTDRMTRLLKVQDDIAMALVKAQVGQTVRVLVEGYGRNEGTLSGRLDNNLTVEFKADPALMGSYAMVRLTGARATVLLGELSE
;
A
#
# COMPACT_ATOMS: atom_id res chain seq x y z
N MET A 1 24.43 -4.72 -1.17
CA MET A 1 23.25 -4.47 -0.32
C MET A 1 23.55 -4.99 1.07
N GLU A 2 23.21 -4.25 2.11
CA GLU A 2 23.45 -4.66 3.50
C GLU A 2 22.14 -5.14 4.13
N TYR A 3 22.19 -6.24 4.88
CA TYR A 3 21.09 -6.78 5.67
C TYR A 3 21.51 -6.77 7.12
N ILE A 4 20.73 -6.07 7.95
CA ILE A 4 20.98 -5.95 9.38
C ILE A 4 19.72 -6.34 10.15
N ASN A 5 19.88 -6.75 11.41
CA ASN A 5 18.75 -6.94 12.32
C ASN A 5 18.47 -5.65 13.10
N PHE A 6 17.23 -5.43 13.43
CA PHE A 6 16.86 -4.41 14.40
C PHE A 6 17.40 -4.81 15.76
N GLU A 7 17.99 -3.84 16.46
CA GLU A 7 18.48 -4.02 17.83
C GLU A 7 17.71 -3.10 18.77
N HIS A 8 17.27 -3.65 19.89
CA HIS A 8 16.65 -2.88 20.97
C HIS A 8 17.60 -1.78 21.45
N ASN A 9 17.07 -0.58 21.66
CA ASN A 9 17.86 0.56 22.11
C ASN A 9 17.60 0.87 23.58
N GLU A 10 18.34 0.18 24.49
CA GLU A 10 18.19 0.34 25.94
C GLU A 10 18.38 1.78 26.37
N THR A 11 19.37 2.50 25.83
CA THR A 11 19.59 3.91 26.15
C THR A 11 18.38 4.78 25.84
N ALA A 12 17.72 4.56 24.71
CA ALA A 12 16.49 5.28 24.37
C ALA A 12 15.35 4.90 25.32
N ALA A 13 15.21 3.62 25.66
CA ALA A 13 14.19 3.15 26.59
C ALA A 13 14.40 3.74 28.02
N GLU A 14 15.64 3.78 28.51
CA GLU A 14 15.98 4.42 29.78
C GLU A 14 15.65 5.92 29.79
N LEU A 15 15.98 6.63 28.71
CA LEU A 15 15.66 8.05 28.58
C LEU A 15 14.15 8.30 28.55
N VAL A 16 13.40 7.45 27.86
CA VAL A 16 11.93 7.53 27.86
C VAL A 16 11.40 7.30 29.28
N ARG A 17 11.84 6.24 29.97
CA ARG A 17 11.43 5.97 31.36
C ARG A 17 11.75 7.11 32.32
N SER A 18 12.90 7.78 32.14
CA SER A 18 13.33 8.87 33.02
C SER A 18 12.70 10.23 32.70
N ALA A 19 12.23 10.43 31.48
CA ALA A 19 11.65 11.70 31.05
C ALA A 19 10.16 11.86 31.39
N TYR A 20 9.48 10.78 31.79
CA TYR A 20 8.06 10.75 32.08
C TYR A 20 7.78 10.01 33.40
N ASP A 21 6.89 10.57 34.24
CA ASP A 21 6.49 9.96 35.52
C ASP A 21 5.63 8.68 35.32
N THR A 22 4.94 8.59 34.17
CA THR A 22 4.15 7.42 33.73
C THR A 22 4.51 7.07 32.29
N PRO A 23 4.30 5.82 31.83
CA PRO A 23 4.58 5.46 30.44
C PRO A 23 3.90 6.44 29.47
N PRO A 24 4.68 7.13 28.60
CA PRO A 24 4.11 8.12 27.68
C PRO A 24 3.28 7.44 26.59
N LEU A 25 2.29 8.16 26.06
CA LEU A 25 1.41 7.68 25.01
C LEU A 25 1.79 8.21 23.63
N ALA A 26 1.77 7.36 22.63
CA ALA A 26 2.01 7.72 21.24
C ALA A 26 0.74 7.54 20.38
N PHE A 27 0.43 8.58 19.62
CA PHE A 27 -0.55 8.55 18.54
C PHE A 27 0.18 8.45 17.20
N VAL A 28 -0.06 7.37 16.44
CA VAL A 28 0.53 7.17 15.12
C VAL A 28 -0.57 7.06 14.08
N HIS A 29 -0.57 7.97 13.11
CA HIS A 29 -1.54 7.95 12.02
C HIS A 29 -0.85 7.86 10.66
N SER A 30 -1.23 6.84 9.87
CA SER A 30 -0.67 6.58 8.55
C SER A 30 -1.58 7.08 7.44
N TYR A 31 -1.03 7.87 6.52
CA TYR A 31 -1.67 8.30 5.29
C TYR A 31 -1.13 7.49 4.12
N GLY A 32 -1.99 7.15 3.16
CA GLY A 32 -1.55 6.70 1.84
C GLY A 32 -1.80 5.24 1.53
N CYS A 33 -0.77 4.50 1.13
CA CYS A 33 -0.88 3.13 0.61
C CYS A 33 -0.68 2.07 1.71
N GLN A 34 -0.90 0.80 1.35
CA GLN A 34 -0.72 -0.35 2.24
C GLN A 34 0.72 -0.46 2.79
N GLN A 35 1.73 -0.09 1.99
CA GLN A 35 3.10 -0.01 2.48
C GLN A 35 3.26 1.00 3.63
N ASN A 36 2.59 2.16 3.54
CA ASN A 36 2.60 3.13 4.65
C ASN A 36 1.85 2.61 5.88
N VAL A 37 0.79 1.81 5.70
CA VAL A 37 0.12 1.16 6.84
C VAL A 37 1.09 0.22 7.55
N ASN A 38 1.79 -0.64 6.81
CA ASN A 38 2.82 -1.51 7.38
C ASN A 38 3.97 -0.72 8.03
N ASP A 39 4.44 0.35 7.39
CA ASP A 39 5.44 1.24 7.98
C ASP A 39 4.93 1.83 9.33
N GLY A 40 3.63 2.17 9.41
CA GLY A 40 2.99 2.63 10.65
C GLY A 40 2.92 1.56 11.74
N GLU A 41 2.61 0.30 11.38
CA GLU A 41 2.63 -0.84 12.31
C GLU A 41 4.05 -1.08 12.88
N ARG A 42 5.10 -0.93 12.05
CA ARG A 42 6.51 -0.98 12.49
C ARG A 42 6.86 0.19 13.41
N ILE A 43 6.44 1.41 13.07
CA ILE A 43 6.64 2.58 13.94
C ILE A 43 6.00 2.36 15.31
N LYS A 44 4.75 1.86 15.34
CA LYS A 44 4.06 1.51 16.60
C LYS A 44 4.83 0.45 17.39
N GLY A 45 5.33 -0.60 16.70
CA GLY A 45 6.14 -1.64 17.33
C GLY A 45 7.42 -1.10 17.96
N VAL A 46 8.17 -0.27 17.24
CA VAL A 46 9.40 0.37 17.74
C VAL A 46 9.13 1.30 18.92
N LEU A 47 8.01 2.03 18.90
CA LEU A 47 7.63 2.90 20.03
C LEU A 47 7.29 2.10 21.28
N VAL A 48 6.56 0.99 21.13
CA VAL A 48 6.25 0.07 22.25
C VAL A 48 7.54 -0.55 22.80
N ASP A 49 8.47 -0.94 21.94
CA ASP A 49 9.78 -1.51 22.31
C ASP A 49 10.58 -0.60 23.22
N ILE A 50 10.50 0.72 23.06
CA ILE A 50 11.19 1.71 23.91
C ILE A 50 10.32 2.29 25.04
N GLY A 51 9.14 1.71 25.29
CA GLY A 51 8.34 2.02 26.49
C GLY A 51 7.17 2.99 26.29
N TYR A 52 6.77 3.32 25.05
CA TYR A 52 5.53 4.07 24.81
C TYR A 52 4.31 3.14 24.85
N GLY A 53 3.23 3.61 25.46
CA GLY A 53 1.88 3.09 25.19
C GLY A 53 1.32 3.67 23.89
N LEU A 54 0.23 3.11 23.37
CA LEU A 54 -0.45 3.64 22.20
C LEU A 54 -1.82 4.22 22.59
N CYS A 55 -2.24 5.28 21.91
CA CYS A 55 -3.57 5.88 22.08
C CYS A 55 -4.23 6.15 20.71
N ASP A 56 -5.57 6.28 20.74
CA ASP A 56 -6.37 6.49 19.53
C ASP A 56 -6.71 7.96 19.27
N LYS A 57 -6.41 8.84 20.23
CA LYS A 57 -6.69 10.28 20.13
C LYS A 57 -5.42 11.10 20.27
N PRO A 58 -5.19 12.07 19.40
CA PRO A 58 -4.00 12.93 19.48
C PRO A 58 -3.95 13.79 20.76
N GLU A 59 -5.11 14.07 21.38
CA GLU A 59 -5.20 14.85 22.62
C GLU A 59 -4.56 14.13 23.82
N ASP A 60 -4.61 12.79 23.84
CA ASP A 60 -4.08 11.96 24.91
C ASP A 60 -2.55 11.74 24.77
N ALA A 61 -2.03 11.95 23.55
CA ALA A 61 -0.66 11.59 23.20
C ALA A 61 0.41 12.54 23.81
N ASP A 62 1.55 11.96 24.15
CA ASP A 62 2.82 12.66 24.44
C ASP A 62 3.73 12.74 23.21
N LEU A 63 3.49 11.83 22.24
CA LEU A 63 4.12 11.83 20.93
C LEU A 63 3.07 11.63 19.84
N ILE A 64 2.98 12.55 18.89
CA ILE A 64 2.16 12.41 17.68
C ILE A 64 3.07 12.20 16.47
N LEU A 65 2.91 11.08 15.75
CA LEU A 65 3.63 10.82 14.51
C LEU A 65 2.65 10.66 13.35
N PHE A 66 2.84 11.48 12.31
CA PHE A 66 2.16 11.33 11.03
C PHE A 66 3.08 10.64 10.02
N ASN A 67 2.74 9.40 9.68
CA ASN A 67 3.41 8.66 8.62
C ASN A 67 2.75 8.98 7.27
N THR A 68 3.51 9.51 6.33
CA THR A 68 2.99 10.28 5.20
C THR A 68 3.34 9.69 3.84
N CYS A 69 2.48 9.98 2.85
CA CYS A 69 2.60 9.51 1.48
C CYS A 69 2.95 10.65 0.53
N ALA A 70 3.84 10.41 -0.43
CA ALA A 70 4.21 11.35 -1.48
C ALA A 70 3.47 11.12 -2.81
N VAL A 71 2.67 10.04 -2.91
CA VAL A 71 2.06 9.63 -4.19
C VAL A 71 0.82 10.46 -4.54
N ARG A 72 0.10 11.01 -3.57
CA ARG A 72 -1.17 11.73 -3.78
C ARG A 72 -1.06 13.18 -3.33
N GLU A 73 -1.32 14.14 -4.21
CA GLU A 73 -1.25 15.58 -3.91
C GLU A 73 -2.19 16.01 -2.76
N HIS A 74 -3.43 15.54 -2.79
CA HIS A 74 -4.38 15.81 -1.71
C HIS A 74 -3.93 15.24 -0.35
N ALA A 75 -3.09 14.19 -0.35
CA ALA A 75 -2.54 13.68 0.90
C ALA A 75 -1.54 14.68 1.51
N GLU A 76 -0.70 15.32 0.70
CA GLU A 76 0.25 16.32 1.17
C GLU A 76 -0.45 17.53 1.79
N GLN A 77 -1.45 18.09 1.09
CA GLN A 77 -2.24 19.22 1.60
C GLN A 77 -2.97 18.88 2.90
N ARG A 78 -3.59 17.68 2.97
CA ARG A 78 -4.26 17.19 4.18
C ARG A 78 -3.29 17.05 5.34
N VAL A 79 -2.09 16.49 5.10
CA VAL A 79 -1.05 16.36 6.14
C VAL A 79 -0.65 17.72 6.70
N PHE A 80 -0.35 18.71 5.84
CA PHE A 80 -0.01 20.04 6.31
C PHE A 80 -1.16 20.72 7.07
N GLY A 81 -2.41 20.51 6.65
CA GLY A 81 -3.59 21.00 7.38
C GLY A 81 -3.69 20.38 8.78
N ASN A 82 -3.53 19.05 8.87
CA ASN A 82 -3.57 18.34 10.16
C ASN A 82 -2.40 18.72 11.07
N VAL A 83 -1.19 18.83 10.52
CA VAL A 83 -0.03 19.35 11.28
C VAL A 83 -0.30 20.76 11.78
N GLY A 84 -0.90 21.63 10.94
CA GLY A 84 -1.29 22.99 11.32
C GLY A 84 -2.25 23.03 12.51
N ALA A 85 -3.22 22.13 12.54
CA ALA A 85 -4.20 22.03 13.63
C ALA A 85 -3.56 21.62 14.97
N LEU A 86 -2.41 20.94 14.97
CA LEU A 86 -1.72 20.53 16.19
C LEU A 86 -1.00 21.69 16.93
N LYS A 87 -0.88 22.87 16.28
CA LYS A 87 -0.23 24.02 16.92
C LYS A 87 -0.87 24.38 18.25
N GLY A 88 -2.19 24.48 18.29
CA GLY A 88 -2.92 24.80 19.52
C GLY A 88 -2.80 23.71 20.61
N LEU A 89 -2.71 22.44 20.21
CA LEU A 89 -2.49 21.34 21.14
C LEU A 89 -1.07 21.41 21.74
N LYS A 90 -0.06 21.68 20.91
CA LYS A 90 1.34 21.87 21.35
C LYS A 90 1.50 23.03 22.33
N GLU A 91 0.76 24.14 22.14
CA GLU A 91 0.77 25.30 23.06
C GLU A 91 0.19 24.95 24.42
N LYS A 92 -0.87 24.11 24.46
CA LYS A 92 -1.52 23.64 25.70
C LYS A 92 -0.69 22.57 26.42
N LYS A 93 -0.07 21.63 25.68
CA LYS A 93 0.70 20.51 26.22
C LYS A 93 2.19 20.69 25.86
N ARG A 94 2.93 21.45 26.68
CA ARG A 94 4.33 21.85 26.40
C ARG A 94 5.30 20.69 26.18
N GLY A 95 5.06 19.53 26.80
CA GLY A 95 5.86 18.30 26.64
C GLY A 95 5.54 17.49 25.38
N LEU A 96 4.45 17.78 24.68
CA LEU A 96 4.02 17.05 23.49
C LEU A 96 5.10 17.10 22.39
N MET A 97 5.52 15.94 21.89
CA MET A 97 6.35 15.84 20.67
C MET A 97 5.47 15.66 19.45
N ILE A 98 5.81 16.35 18.35
CA ILE A 98 5.12 16.21 17.05
C ILE A 98 6.15 15.83 16.00
N GLY A 99 5.88 14.73 15.27
CA GLY A 99 6.76 14.25 14.23
C GLY A 99 6.04 13.97 12.91
N LEU A 100 6.81 14.07 11.83
CA LEU A 100 6.41 13.73 10.47
C LEU A 100 7.40 12.74 9.89
N CYS A 101 6.92 11.64 9.33
CA CYS A 101 7.77 10.62 8.73
C CYS A 101 7.19 10.07 7.43
N GLY A 102 7.89 9.12 6.83
CA GLY A 102 7.46 8.42 5.63
C GLY A 102 7.89 9.09 4.32
N CYS A 103 7.23 8.71 3.20
CA CYS A 103 7.65 9.11 1.85
C CYS A 103 7.69 10.63 1.65
N MET A 104 6.74 11.38 2.24
CA MET A 104 6.69 12.83 2.10
C MET A 104 7.88 13.50 2.80
N ALA A 105 8.27 13.00 3.98
CA ALA A 105 9.43 13.49 4.72
C ALA A 105 10.78 13.20 4.02
N ASN A 106 10.78 12.32 3.02
CA ASN A 106 11.96 12.03 2.19
C ASN A 106 12.11 12.98 0.97
N GLN A 107 11.41 14.13 0.99
CA GLN A 107 11.50 15.17 -0.04
C GLN A 107 12.12 16.45 0.56
N LYS A 108 13.22 16.92 -0.03
CA LYS A 108 13.98 18.07 0.49
C LYS A 108 13.12 19.33 0.69
N HIS A 109 12.27 19.67 -0.29
CA HIS A 109 11.40 20.85 -0.21
C HIS A 109 10.38 20.75 0.94
N VAL A 110 9.94 19.54 1.30
CA VAL A 110 9.05 19.29 2.44
C VAL A 110 9.78 19.53 3.76
N VAL A 111 10.99 18.99 3.91
CA VAL A 111 11.82 19.20 5.12
C VAL A 111 12.11 20.69 5.31
N GLU A 112 12.45 21.41 4.24
CA GLU A 112 12.67 22.86 4.27
C GLU A 112 11.42 23.64 4.65
N LYS A 113 10.25 23.26 4.12
CA LYS A 113 8.98 23.87 4.49
C LYS A 113 8.65 23.64 5.96
N LEU A 114 8.84 22.41 6.47
CA LEU A 114 8.67 22.10 7.90
C LEU A 114 9.64 22.89 8.78
N ARG A 115 10.88 23.03 8.35
CA ARG A 115 11.90 23.81 9.06
C ARG A 115 11.50 25.27 9.23
N LYS A 116 10.98 25.90 8.16
CA LYS A 116 10.64 27.34 8.10
C LYS A 116 9.25 27.65 8.66
N SER A 117 8.25 26.87 8.31
CA SER A 117 6.84 27.23 8.54
C SER A 117 6.17 26.48 9.70
N TYR A 118 6.78 25.40 10.20
CA TYR A 118 6.23 24.58 11.27
C TYR A 118 7.26 24.38 12.40
N PRO A 119 7.65 25.45 13.12
CA PRO A 119 8.73 25.38 14.13
C PRO A 119 8.41 24.50 15.33
N TYR A 120 7.13 24.15 15.52
CA TYR A 120 6.65 23.27 16.59
C TYR A 120 6.71 21.77 16.24
N VAL A 121 7.07 21.40 15.01
CA VAL A 121 7.35 20.00 14.63
C VAL A 121 8.73 19.63 15.12
N ASP A 122 8.84 18.61 15.95
CA ASP A 122 10.05 18.20 16.67
C ASP A 122 10.89 17.20 15.92
N LEU A 123 10.25 16.22 15.25
CA LEU A 123 10.90 15.10 14.57
C LEU A 123 10.51 15.07 13.09
N VAL A 124 11.49 14.91 12.20
CA VAL A 124 11.24 14.63 10.76
C VAL A 124 12.23 13.58 10.30
N PHE A 125 11.74 12.48 9.73
CA PHE A 125 12.58 11.40 9.19
C PHE A 125 11.90 10.70 8.03
N GLY A 126 12.70 10.20 7.08
CA GLY A 126 12.22 9.45 5.91
C GLY A 126 11.84 8.01 6.23
N VAL A 127 11.53 7.25 5.18
CA VAL A 127 11.19 5.81 5.30
C VAL A 127 12.35 4.97 5.83
N ASP A 128 13.59 5.40 5.59
CA ASP A 128 14.82 4.75 6.05
C ASP A 128 15.17 5.08 7.51
N GLY A 129 14.32 5.80 8.23
CA GLY A 129 14.56 6.23 9.60
C GLY A 129 13.74 5.48 10.65
N ILE A 130 12.98 4.45 10.28
CA ILE A 130 12.12 3.72 11.23
C ILE A 130 12.97 2.97 12.26
N ASP A 131 14.03 2.31 11.82
CA ASP A 131 14.97 1.60 12.70
C ASP A 131 15.79 2.54 13.61
N THR A 132 15.96 3.79 13.20
CA THR A 132 16.69 4.80 13.96
C THR A 132 15.77 5.70 14.80
N LEU A 133 14.46 5.48 14.79
CA LEU A 133 13.50 6.26 15.57
C LEU A 133 13.84 6.32 17.09
N PRO A 134 14.30 5.21 17.74
CA PRO A 134 14.74 5.27 19.13
C PRO A 134 15.82 6.33 19.36
N GLN A 135 16.85 6.36 18.51
CA GLN A 135 17.95 7.33 18.60
C GLN A 135 17.49 8.78 18.39
N LEU A 136 16.51 9.00 17.46
CA LEU A 136 15.95 10.34 17.21
C LEU A 136 15.18 10.86 18.43
N ILE A 137 14.40 9.99 19.08
CA ILE A 137 13.68 10.31 20.31
C ILE A 137 14.66 10.59 21.45
N ALA A 138 15.66 9.72 21.65
CA ALA A 138 16.71 9.93 22.65
C ALA A 138 17.43 11.28 22.46
N GLN A 139 17.83 11.58 21.22
CA GLN A 139 18.45 12.87 20.89
C GLN A 139 17.55 14.07 21.21
N LYS A 140 16.25 13.95 20.92
CA LYS A 140 15.27 15.00 21.25
C LYS A 140 15.12 15.19 22.74
N LEU A 141 15.01 14.12 23.52
CA LEU A 141 14.88 14.17 24.97
C LEU A 141 16.12 14.75 25.65
N GLN A 142 17.32 14.37 25.22
CA GLN A 142 18.59 14.86 25.77
C GLN A 142 18.89 16.32 25.44
N LYS A 143 18.70 16.68 24.15
CA LYS A 143 19.13 17.99 23.64
C LYS A 143 18.05 19.05 23.69
N HIS A 144 16.78 18.67 23.87
CA HIS A 144 15.60 19.53 23.80
C HIS A 144 15.49 20.33 22.49
N LYS A 145 16.18 19.89 21.42
CA LYS A 145 16.18 20.50 20.09
C LYS A 145 15.39 19.66 19.10
N ARG A 146 14.92 20.30 18.03
CA ARG A 146 14.29 19.63 16.89
C ARG A 146 15.31 18.70 16.21
N VAL A 147 14.84 17.51 15.80
CA VAL A 147 15.63 16.55 15.02
C VAL A 147 15.01 16.40 13.64
N LEU A 148 15.59 17.04 12.66
CA LEU A 148 15.12 17.04 11.28
C LEU A 148 16.16 16.33 10.43
N MET A 149 15.91 15.08 10.05
CA MET A 149 16.80 14.32 9.18
C MET A 149 16.69 14.86 7.75
N GLU A 150 17.83 14.97 7.09
CA GLU A 150 17.85 15.21 5.65
C GLU A 150 17.42 13.93 4.92
N PRO A 151 16.74 14.05 3.76
CA PRO A 151 16.34 12.90 2.95
C PRO A 151 17.53 12.00 2.62
N THR A 152 17.36 10.71 2.86
CA THR A 152 18.38 9.69 2.61
C THR A 152 17.78 8.51 1.86
N GLN A 153 18.65 7.74 1.21
CA GLN A 153 18.32 6.45 0.60
C GLN A 153 19.41 5.45 0.99
N ARG A 154 19.23 4.82 2.15
CA ARG A 154 20.19 3.85 2.66
C ARG A 154 20.06 2.53 1.88
N PRO A 155 21.16 1.93 1.40
CA PRO A 155 21.15 0.65 0.71
C PRO A 155 21.08 -0.53 1.70
N VAL A 156 20.22 -0.42 2.71
CA VAL A 156 20.08 -1.35 3.83
C VAL A 156 18.66 -1.89 3.87
N ILE A 157 18.51 -3.16 4.23
CA ILE A 157 17.27 -3.78 4.67
C ILE A 157 17.42 -4.12 6.15
N VAL A 158 16.49 -3.67 6.96
CA VAL A 158 16.45 -3.96 8.40
C VAL A 158 15.38 -5.03 8.63
N GLU A 159 15.82 -6.18 9.10
CA GLU A 159 14.96 -7.30 9.48
C GLU A 159 14.58 -7.25 10.96
N ASN A 160 13.58 -8.00 11.35
CA ASN A 160 13.13 -8.17 12.74
C ASN A 160 12.73 -6.86 13.44
N ILE A 161 12.31 -5.83 12.67
CA ILE A 161 11.74 -4.63 13.29
C ILE A 161 10.46 -5.02 14.03
N PRO A 162 10.29 -4.64 15.31
CA PRO A 162 9.07 -4.87 16.07
C PRO A 162 7.84 -4.34 15.32
N ILE A 163 6.76 -5.12 15.29
CA ILE A 163 5.54 -4.75 14.58
C ILE A 163 4.35 -4.84 15.53
N ARG A 164 3.54 -3.78 15.60
CA ARG A 164 2.24 -3.78 16.25
C ARG A 164 1.15 -3.76 15.18
N ARG A 165 0.66 -4.95 14.81
CA ARG A 165 -0.34 -5.12 13.76
C ARG A 165 -1.71 -4.61 14.20
N GLU A 166 -2.44 -4.01 13.26
CA GLU A 166 -3.78 -3.44 13.50
C GLU A 166 -4.89 -4.51 13.36
N SER A 167 -4.64 -5.56 12.58
CA SER A 167 -5.59 -6.65 12.38
C SER A 167 -5.07 -7.96 12.98
N GLU A 168 -5.96 -8.75 13.57
CA GLU A 168 -5.64 -10.06 14.14
C GLU A 168 -5.66 -11.21 13.12
N PHE A 169 -6.22 -10.99 11.93
CA PHE A 169 -6.38 -12.01 10.89
C PHE A 169 -5.86 -11.61 9.50
N ARG A 170 -5.44 -10.35 9.32
CA ARG A 170 -4.78 -9.86 8.09
C ARG A 170 -3.42 -9.29 8.40
N ALA A 171 -2.42 -9.62 7.58
CA ALA A 171 -1.07 -9.11 7.72
C ALA A 171 -0.53 -8.54 6.41
N TRP A 172 0.25 -7.48 6.54
CA TRP A 172 1.08 -6.94 5.48
C TRP A 172 2.48 -7.52 5.62
N LEU A 173 3.02 -8.09 4.53
CA LEU A 173 4.35 -8.66 4.49
C LEU A 173 5.16 -8.02 3.36
N PRO A 174 6.00 -7.02 3.65
CA PRO A 174 6.92 -6.49 2.66
C PRO A 174 7.92 -7.55 2.21
N ILE A 175 8.04 -7.74 0.89
CA ILE A 175 9.02 -8.64 0.30
C ILE A 175 10.16 -7.88 -0.38
N MET A 176 9.94 -6.61 -0.68
CA MET A 176 10.91 -5.73 -1.31
C MET A 176 10.59 -4.25 -1.07
N TYR A 177 11.57 -3.40 -1.28
CA TYR A 177 11.49 -1.94 -1.13
C TYR A 177 12.07 -1.24 -2.35
N GLY A 178 11.58 -0.02 -2.64
CA GLY A 178 12.07 0.79 -3.76
C GLY A 178 11.60 0.30 -5.13
N CYS A 179 11.97 1.02 -6.20
CA CYS A 179 11.57 0.68 -7.56
C CYS A 179 12.54 1.28 -8.58
N ASP A 180 12.95 0.48 -9.56
CA ASP A 180 13.89 0.86 -10.62
C ASP A 180 13.22 1.19 -11.96
N ASN A 181 11.88 1.25 -12.02
CA ASN A 181 11.18 1.52 -13.28
C ASN A 181 11.29 2.97 -13.73
N PHE A 182 11.48 3.92 -12.83
CA PHE A 182 11.60 5.36 -13.15
C PHE A 182 10.52 5.86 -14.13
N CYS A 183 9.27 5.38 -13.97
CA CYS A 183 8.14 5.92 -14.72
C CYS A 183 8.13 7.44 -14.58
N THR A 184 7.94 8.18 -15.66
CA THR A 184 8.19 9.64 -15.70
C THR A 184 7.33 10.45 -14.72
N TYR A 185 6.16 9.93 -14.33
CA TYR A 185 5.24 10.56 -13.38
C TYR A 185 5.46 10.15 -11.92
N CYS A 186 6.31 9.13 -11.68
CA CYS A 186 6.36 8.47 -10.38
C CYS A 186 7.47 9.01 -9.49
N ILE A 187 7.09 9.37 -8.26
CA ILE A 187 8.02 9.86 -7.23
C ILE A 187 8.70 8.74 -6.42
N VAL A 188 8.22 7.52 -6.52
CA VAL A 188 8.66 6.38 -5.68
C VAL A 188 10.17 6.17 -5.70
N PRO A 189 10.87 6.10 -6.86
CA PRO A 189 12.32 5.91 -6.88
C PRO A 189 13.10 6.99 -6.10
N TYR A 190 12.53 8.19 -6.01
CA TYR A 190 13.16 9.34 -5.38
C TYR A 190 12.92 9.40 -3.86
N VAL A 191 11.84 8.75 -3.37
CA VAL A 191 11.48 8.79 -1.93
C VAL A 191 11.64 7.45 -1.21
N ARG A 192 11.64 6.31 -1.95
CA ARG A 192 11.89 4.96 -1.40
C ARG A 192 13.17 4.32 -1.90
N GLY A 193 13.86 5.00 -2.82
CA GLY A 193 15.14 4.56 -3.34
C GLY A 193 15.06 3.47 -4.41
N ARG A 194 16.24 2.89 -4.69
CA ARG A 194 16.42 1.79 -5.63
C ARG A 194 15.79 0.52 -5.10
N GLU A 195 15.49 -0.40 -6.02
CA GLU A 195 14.89 -1.68 -5.72
C GLU A 195 15.79 -2.54 -4.83
N LYS A 196 15.21 -3.12 -3.77
CA LYS A 196 15.87 -3.98 -2.79
C LYS A 196 14.94 -5.13 -2.44
N SER A 197 15.32 -6.37 -2.73
CA SER A 197 14.60 -7.58 -2.35
C SER A 197 15.05 -8.10 -1.00
N ARG A 198 14.12 -8.52 -0.13
CA ARG A 198 14.44 -9.25 1.10
C ARG A 198 14.85 -10.68 0.74
N LYS A 199 15.66 -11.32 1.57
CA LYS A 199 16.06 -12.72 1.38
C LYS A 199 14.85 -13.66 1.49
N PRO A 200 14.75 -14.70 0.64
CA PRO A 200 13.63 -15.65 0.69
C PRO A 200 13.48 -16.31 2.06
N GLY A 201 14.57 -16.61 2.73
CA GLY A 201 14.59 -17.23 4.06
C GLY A 201 13.95 -16.35 5.13
N ASP A 202 14.25 -15.04 5.15
CA ASP A 202 13.72 -14.09 6.13
C ASP A 202 12.20 -13.89 5.90
N ILE A 203 11.78 -13.78 4.63
CA ILE A 203 10.35 -13.69 4.27
C ILE A 203 9.62 -14.95 4.69
N LEU A 204 10.17 -16.14 4.42
CA LEU A 204 9.56 -17.42 4.77
C LEU A 204 9.43 -17.59 6.29
N ALA A 205 10.45 -17.16 7.07
CA ALA A 205 10.41 -17.21 8.52
C ALA A 205 9.30 -16.32 9.08
N GLU A 206 9.19 -15.06 8.62
CA GLU A 206 8.12 -14.15 9.01
C GLU A 206 6.74 -14.68 8.58
N PHE A 207 6.63 -15.22 7.37
CA PHE A 207 5.39 -15.80 6.85
C PHE A 207 4.90 -16.99 7.71
N ARG A 208 5.80 -17.92 8.08
CA ARG A 208 5.49 -19.05 8.98
C ARG A 208 4.97 -18.57 10.32
N GLY A 209 5.63 -17.59 10.93
CA GLY A 209 5.17 -16.99 12.18
C GLY A 209 3.77 -16.38 12.07
N LEU A 210 3.42 -15.77 10.93
CA LEU A 210 2.07 -15.27 10.68
C LEU A 210 1.05 -16.40 10.59
N VAL A 211 1.35 -17.47 9.85
CA VAL A 211 0.46 -18.63 9.70
C VAL A 211 0.26 -19.32 11.05
N GLU A 212 1.31 -19.53 11.83
CA GLU A 212 1.27 -20.12 13.18
C GLU A 212 0.47 -19.25 14.17
N ALA A 213 0.54 -17.92 14.03
CA ALA A 213 -0.27 -16.97 14.80
C ALA A 213 -1.73 -16.90 14.35
N GLY A 214 -2.13 -17.67 13.31
CA GLY A 214 -3.52 -17.80 12.87
C GLY A 214 -4.00 -16.76 11.86
N TYR A 215 -3.09 -15.97 11.26
CA TYR A 215 -3.45 -15.01 10.21
C TYR A 215 -4.06 -15.73 9.00
N LYS A 216 -5.20 -15.21 8.51
CA LYS A 216 -5.97 -15.78 7.41
C LYS A 216 -5.68 -15.16 6.05
N GLU A 217 -5.27 -13.90 6.02
CA GLU A 217 -4.88 -13.23 4.78
C GLU A 217 -3.51 -12.57 4.95
N ILE A 218 -2.56 -12.91 4.08
CA ILE A 218 -1.25 -12.30 4.06
C ILE A 218 -1.06 -11.64 2.70
N THR A 219 -0.93 -10.30 2.72
CA THR A 219 -0.71 -9.51 1.50
C THR A 219 0.77 -9.17 1.36
N LEU A 220 1.38 -9.67 0.28
CA LEU A 220 2.76 -9.36 -0.05
C LEU A 220 2.89 -7.94 -0.60
N LEU A 221 3.79 -7.16 -0.05
CA LEU A 221 3.98 -5.75 -0.39
C LEU A 221 5.34 -5.50 -1.06
N GLY A 222 5.33 -4.58 -2.00
CA GLY A 222 6.48 -4.01 -2.67
C GLY A 222 6.03 -2.85 -3.54
N GLN A 223 6.94 -2.17 -4.22
CA GLN A 223 6.61 -1.14 -5.19
C GLN A 223 6.49 -1.70 -6.61
N ASN A 224 7.04 -2.90 -6.84
CA ASN A 224 6.87 -3.73 -8.03
C ASN A 224 7.19 -5.19 -7.66
N VAL A 225 6.22 -5.91 -7.08
CA VAL A 225 6.45 -7.27 -6.56
C VAL A 225 6.92 -8.26 -7.63
N ASN A 226 6.57 -8.03 -8.90
CA ASN A 226 6.94 -8.90 -10.01
C ASN A 226 8.45 -8.88 -10.31
N SER A 227 9.17 -7.84 -9.86
CA SER A 227 10.64 -7.76 -10.02
C SER A 227 11.42 -8.36 -8.84
N TYR A 228 10.71 -8.94 -7.86
CA TYR A 228 11.36 -9.60 -6.73
C TYR A 228 12.45 -10.58 -7.17
N GLY A 229 13.52 -10.60 -6.42
CA GLY A 229 14.68 -11.47 -6.66
C GLY A 229 15.85 -10.77 -7.36
N LYS A 230 15.61 -9.63 -8.02
CA LYS A 230 16.69 -8.86 -8.63
C LYS A 230 17.70 -8.40 -7.57
N GLY A 231 18.97 -8.72 -7.81
CA GLY A 231 20.08 -8.35 -6.91
C GLY A 231 20.27 -9.27 -5.70
N LEU A 232 19.53 -10.37 -5.60
CA LEU A 232 19.82 -11.45 -4.69
C LEU A 232 20.91 -12.36 -5.26
N GLU A 233 21.66 -13.03 -4.39
CA GLU A 233 22.62 -14.06 -4.78
C GLU A 233 21.91 -15.34 -5.23
N GLU A 234 20.78 -15.64 -4.58
CA GLU A 234 19.90 -16.73 -4.93
C GLU A 234 19.14 -16.43 -6.24
N GLN A 235 19.14 -17.39 -7.15
CA GLN A 235 18.40 -17.33 -8.42
C GLN A 235 16.91 -17.60 -8.19
N VAL A 236 16.22 -16.70 -7.49
CA VAL A 236 14.81 -16.83 -7.10
C VAL A 236 14.02 -15.64 -7.65
N ASP A 237 12.96 -15.90 -8.40
CA ASP A 237 12.01 -14.87 -8.84
C ASP A 237 10.74 -14.83 -7.97
N PHE A 238 9.81 -13.94 -8.30
CA PHE A 238 8.56 -13.79 -7.55
C PHE A 238 7.70 -15.05 -7.57
N ALA A 239 7.66 -15.79 -8.69
CA ALA A 239 6.90 -17.03 -8.79
C ALA A 239 7.50 -18.13 -7.90
N ASP A 240 8.84 -18.20 -7.81
CA ASP A 240 9.53 -19.13 -6.92
C ASP A 240 9.23 -18.80 -5.45
N LEU A 241 9.28 -17.52 -5.08
CA LEU A 241 8.89 -17.08 -3.73
C LEU A 241 7.44 -17.48 -3.41
N LEU A 242 6.50 -17.26 -4.32
CA LEU A 242 5.10 -17.67 -4.12
C LEU A 242 4.97 -19.17 -3.89
N ASN A 243 5.70 -20.00 -4.65
CA ASN A 243 5.70 -21.45 -4.45
C ASN A 243 6.26 -21.84 -3.07
N LEU A 244 7.34 -21.19 -2.60
CA LEU A 244 7.88 -21.40 -1.26
C LEU A 244 6.88 -21.06 -0.16
N LEU A 245 6.16 -19.94 -0.29
CA LEU A 245 5.17 -19.50 0.68
C LEU A 245 3.93 -20.41 0.68
N CYS A 246 3.46 -20.83 -0.50
CA CYS A 246 2.32 -21.74 -0.64
C CYS A 246 2.60 -23.16 -0.12
N ALA A 247 3.86 -23.55 0.03
CA ALA A 247 4.25 -24.83 0.61
C ALA A 247 4.12 -24.87 2.15
N VAL A 248 3.90 -23.74 2.81
CA VAL A 248 3.66 -23.69 4.26
C VAL A 248 2.28 -24.25 4.57
N PRO A 249 2.14 -25.27 5.42
CA PRO A 249 0.83 -25.81 5.77
C PRO A 249 -0.02 -24.80 6.56
N GLY A 250 -1.30 -24.70 6.24
CA GLY A 250 -2.22 -23.80 6.97
C GLY A 250 -3.46 -23.44 6.17
N ASP A 251 -4.40 -22.76 6.83
CA ASP A 251 -5.63 -22.25 6.21
C ASP A 251 -5.56 -20.75 6.08
N TYR A 252 -4.97 -20.26 4.97
CA TYR A 252 -4.74 -18.87 4.66
C TYR A 252 -4.87 -18.60 3.17
N GLN A 253 -4.94 -17.32 2.81
CA GLN A 253 -4.83 -16.85 1.43
C GLN A 253 -3.72 -15.81 1.29
N ILE A 254 -3.05 -15.83 0.14
CA ILE A 254 -2.02 -14.87 -0.21
C ILE A 254 -2.55 -13.91 -1.28
N ARG A 255 -2.39 -12.61 -1.02
CA ARG A 255 -2.61 -11.55 -2.00
C ARG A 255 -1.31 -10.82 -2.30
N PHE A 256 -1.26 -10.18 -3.42
CA PHE A 256 -0.22 -9.21 -3.75
C PHE A 256 -0.79 -8.11 -4.64
N MET A 257 -0.16 -6.95 -4.57
CA MET A 257 -0.51 -5.77 -5.37
C MET A 257 0.76 -5.11 -5.89
N THR A 258 0.60 -4.03 -6.68
CA THR A 258 1.74 -3.25 -7.17
C THR A 258 2.65 -4.02 -8.11
N SER A 259 2.04 -4.65 -9.12
CA SER A 259 2.74 -5.31 -10.23
C SER A 259 3.07 -4.30 -11.34
N HIS A 260 4.04 -4.65 -12.19
CA HIS A 260 4.34 -3.91 -13.41
C HIS A 260 4.24 -4.87 -14.62
N PRO A 261 3.47 -4.51 -15.66
CA PRO A 261 3.25 -5.41 -16.81
C PRO A 261 4.54 -5.92 -17.46
N LYS A 262 5.58 -5.09 -17.53
CA LYS A 262 6.91 -5.47 -18.05
C LYS A 262 7.54 -6.67 -17.34
N ASP A 263 7.30 -6.81 -16.05
CA ASP A 263 7.89 -7.85 -15.20
C ASP A 263 6.91 -9.00 -14.90
N ALA A 264 5.66 -8.93 -15.41
CA ALA A 264 4.71 -10.03 -15.33
C ALA A 264 5.08 -11.14 -16.33
N SER A 265 5.19 -12.38 -15.85
CA SER A 265 5.62 -13.53 -16.66
C SER A 265 4.53 -14.59 -16.75
N HIS A 266 4.59 -15.42 -17.79
CA HIS A 266 3.77 -16.64 -17.90
C HIS A 266 3.97 -17.56 -16.69
N LYS A 267 5.22 -17.70 -16.18
CA LYS A 267 5.53 -18.46 -14.97
C LYS A 267 4.74 -17.98 -13.75
N LEU A 268 4.60 -16.66 -13.56
CA LEU A 268 3.77 -16.11 -12.48
C LEU A 268 2.30 -16.53 -12.65
N ILE A 269 1.77 -16.43 -13.87
CA ILE A 269 0.37 -16.79 -14.16
C ILE A 269 0.14 -18.30 -13.94
N ASP A 270 1.07 -19.15 -14.38
CA ASP A 270 1.02 -20.60 -14.15
C ASP A 270 1.08 -20.94 -12.65
N THR A 271 1.88 -20.18 -11.86
CA THR A 271 1.93 -20.32 -10.41
C THR A 271 0.58 -19.92 -9.77
N ILE A 272 -0.05 -18.81 -10.21
CA ILE A 272 -1.39 -18.43 -9.73
C ILE A 272 -2.42 -19.52 -10.06
N ALA A 273 -2.32 -20.17 -11.23
CA ALA A 273 -3.21 -21.25 -11.63
C ALA A 273 -3.04 -22.49 -10.72
N ALA A 274 -1.80 -22.84 -10.42
CA ALA A 274 -1.46 -24.07 -9.73
C ALA A 274 -1.65 -24.00 -8.20
N GLN A 275 -1.52 -22.81 -7.60
CA GLN A 275 -1.51 -22.68 -6.14
C GLN A 275 -2.89 -22.29 -5.58
N PRO A 276 -3.50 -23.13 -4.71
CA PRO A 276 -4.82 -22.87 -4.15
C PRO A 276 -4.86 -21.73 -3.12
N HIS A 277 -3.73 -21.44 -2.48
CA HIS A 277 -3.60 -20.32 -1.53
C HIS A 277 -3.55 -18.96 -2.19
N LEU A 278 -3.25 -18.88 -3.50
CA LEU A 278 -3.18 -17.63 -4.22
C LEU A 278 -4.57 -17.15 -4.65
N CYS A 279 -4.92 -15.93 -4.27
CA CYS A 279 -6.14 -15.27 -4.72
C CYS A 279 -6.16 -15.12 -6.24
N LYS A 280 -7.32 -15.42 -6.87
CA LYS A 280 -7.50 -15.37 -8.34
C LYS A 280 -7.80 -13.95 -8.80
N HIS A 281 -6.96 -13.02 -8.39
CA HIS A 281 -7.03 -11.60 -8.74
C HIS A 281 -5.63 -11.07 -9.08
N LEU A 282 -5.50 -10.39 -10.21
CA LEU A 282 -4.24 -9.78 -10.63
C LEU A 282 -4.41 -8.26 -10.79
N HIS A 283 -3.76 -7.51 -9.91
CA HIS A 283 -3.63 -6.07 -10.08
C HIS A 283 -2.46 -5.77 -11.02
N LEU A 284 -2.75 -5.30 -12.24
CA LEU A 284 -1.75 -5.08 -13.30
C LEU A 284 -1.90 -3.67 -13.89
N PRO A 285 -1.24 -2.64 -13.28
CA PRO A 285 -1.37 -1.24 -13.67
C PRO A 285 -0.91 -0.96 -15.11
N VAL A 286 -1.84 -0.71 -16.02
CA VAL A 286 -1.54 -0.39 -17.42
C VAL A 286 -1.25 1.10 -17.64
N GLN A 287 -1.88 1.98 -16.88
CA GLN A 287 -1.81 3.43 -16.87
C GLN A 287 -2.58 4.13 -17.99
N CYS A 288 -2.52 3.67 -19.25
CA CYS A 288 -3.29 4.18 -20.40
C CYS A 288 -3.39 3.12 -21.51
N GLY A 289 -4.18 3.41 -22.54
CA GLY A 289 -4.38 2.54 -23.70
C GLY A 289 -3.66 2.96 -24.97
N SER A 290 -2.57 3.73 -24.88
CA SER A 290 -1.80 4.24 -26.02
C SER A 290 -0.32 3.89 -25.87
N ASP A 291 0.24 3.23 -26.90
CA ASP A 291 1.67 2.86 -26.92
C ASP A 291 2.58 4.09 -26.87
N GLU A 292 2.17 5.19 -27.55
CA GLU A 292 2.94 6.43 -27.56
C GLU A 292 2.98 7.07 -26.16
N LEU A 293 1.84 7.10 -25.45
CA LEU A 293 1.79 7.55 -24.06
C LEU A 293 2.56 6.64 -23.12
N LEU A 294 2.47 5.31 -23.28
CA LEU A 294 3.27 4.36 -22.49
C LEU A 294 4.77 4.61 -22.64
N LYS A 295 5.23 4.86 -23.86
CA LYS A 295 6.62 5.24 -24.13
C LYS A 295 7.01 6.55 -23.43
N ARG A 296 6.15 7.58 -23.49
CA ARG A 296 6.37 8.86 -22.78
C ARG A 296 6.34 8.71 -21.26
N MET A 297 5.53 7.79 -20.76
CA MET A 297 5.49 7.40 -19.35
C MET A 297 6.67 6.52 -18.90
N ASN A 298 7.56 6.11 -19.82
CA ASN A 298 8.69 5.19 -19.57
C ASN A 298 8.24 3.81 -19.11
N ARG A 299 7.20 3.23 -19.77
CA ARG A 299 6.58 1.97 -19.30
C ARG A 299 7.17 0.71 -19.91
N HIS A 300 7.94 0.75 -20.99
CA HIS A 300 8.68 -0.35 -21.62
C HIS A 300 7.87 -1.61 -21.96
N TYR A 301 6.63 -1.46 -22.34
CA TYR A 301 5.76 -2.48 -22.93
C TYR A 301 4.73 -1.82 -23.85
N THR A 302 4.08 -2.60 -24.70
CA THR A 302 3.00 -2.18 -25.59
C THR A 302 1.65 -2.70 -25.12
N ILE A 303 0.56 -2.12 -25.63
CA ILE A 303 -0.80 -2.60 -25.40
C ILE A 303 -0.97 -4.03 -25.92
N GLY A 304 -0.32 -4.38 -27.05
CA GLY A 304 -0.32 -5.74 -27.57
C GLY A 304 0.26 -6.74 -26.57
N GLN A 305 1.45 -6.47 -26.01
CA GLN A 305 2.08 -7.31 -24.99
C GLN A 305 1.24 -7.39 -23.70
N TYR A 306 0.63 -6.28 -23.30
CA TYR A 306 -0.28 -6.27 -22.16
C TYR A 306 -1.49 -7.19 -22.37
N MET A 307 -2.13 -7.11 -23.56
CA MET A 307 -3.28 -7.94 -23.89
C MET A 307 -2.94 -9.42 -23.99
N GLU A 308 -1.75 -9.78 -24.49
CA GLU A 308 -1.26 -11.15 -24.49
C GLU A 308 -1.23 -11.75 -23.07
N LEU A 309 -0.69 -11.01 -22.10
CA LEU A 309 -0.68 -11.42 -20.69
C LEU A 309 -2.11 -11.61 -20.14
N ILE A 310 -3.02 -10.68 -20.44
CA ILE A 310 -4.42 -10.77 -19.99
C ILE A 310 -5.11 -12.01 -20.57
N GLU A 311 -4.93 -12.27 -21.86
CA GLU A 311 -5.54 -13.42 -22.57
C GLU A 311 -4.93 -14.73 -22.06
N TYR A 312 -3.62 -14.78 -21.85
CA TYR A 312 -2.94 -15.93 -21.24
C TYR A 312 -3.47 -16.22 -19.83
N ALA A 313 -3.60 -15.19 -19.00
CA ALA A 313 -4.10 -15.34 -17.64
C ALA A 313 -5.56 -15.86 -17.62
N ARG A 314 -6.43 -15.36 -18.49
CA ARG A 314 -7.80 -15.85 -18.63
C ARG A 314 -7.88 -17.32 -19.05
N LYS A 315 -6.99 -17.72 -19.95
CA LYS A 315 -6.91 -19.12 -20.42
C LYS A 315 -6.45 -20.06 -19.32
N LYS A 316 -5.46 -19.63 -18.49
CA LYS A 316 -4.81 -20.47 -17.49
C LYS A 316 -5.54 -20.50 -16.15
N VAL A 317 -6.16 -19.39 -15.76
CA VAL A 317 -6.82 -19.21 -14.47
C VAL A 317 -8.29 -18.89 -14.69
N PRO A 318 -9.17 -19.91 -14.78
CA PRO A 318 -10.60 -19.68 -14.93
C PRO A 318 -11.15 -18.78 -13.81
N GLY A 319 -11.92 -17.75 -14.19
CA GLY A 319 -12.52 -16.81 -13.25
C GLY A 319 -11.56 -15.74 -12.70
N ILE A 320 -10.32 -15.66 -13.18
CA ILE A 320 -9.40 -14.58 -12.76
C ILE A 320 -10.00 -13.21 -13.03
N THR A 321 -9.86 -12.34 -12.06
CA THR A 321 -10.27 -10.93 -12.18
C THR A 321 -9.06 -10.02 -12.25
N PHE A 322 -9.26 -8.85 -12.88
CA PHE A 322 -8.20 -7.86 -13.05
C PHE A 322 -8.59 -6.53 -12.43
N SER A 323 -7.59 -5.86 -11.87
CA SER A 323 -7.66 -4.44 -11.55
C SER A 323 -6.45 -3.71 -12.11
N SER A 324 -6.57 -2.40 -12.29
CA SER A 324 -5.51 -1.58 -12.89
C SER A 324 -5.55 -0.15 -12.36
N ASP A 325 -4.44 0.57 -12.57
CA ASP A 325 -4.38 2.02 -12.43
C ASP A 325 -4.48 2.67 -13.81
N ILE A 326 -5.24 3.77 -13.91
CA ILE A 326 -5.34 4.62 -15.11
C ILE A 326 -5.06 6.06 -14.72
N ILE A 327 -4.18 6.71 -15.49
CA ILE A 327 -3.89 8.13 -15.39
C ILE A 327 -4.50 8.83 -16.60
N VAL A 328 -5.45 9.73 -16.35
CA VAL A 328 -6.09 10.57 -17.36
C VAL A 328 -5.42 11.94 -17.39
N GLY A 329 -5.24 12.50 -18.57
CA GLY A 329 -4.67 13.84 -18.77
C GLY A 329 -3.18 13.90 -18.45
N PHE A 330 -2.44 12.82 -18.76
CA PHE A 330 -0.99 12.87 -18.77
C PHE A 330 -0.51 13.93 -19.77
N PRO A 331 0.61 14.66 -19.51
CA PRO A 331 1.07 15.73 -20.40
C PRO A 331 1.13 15.29 -21.87
N GLY A 332 0.35 15.97 -22.73
CA GLY A 332 0.23 15.71 -24.15
C GLY A 332 -0.62 14.49 -24.52
N GLU A 333 -1.48 13.98 -23.64
CA GLU A 333 -2.52 13.02 -23.99
C GLU A 333 -3.51 13.63 -24.98
N THR A 334 -3.67 13.03 -26.15
CA THR A 334 -4.66 13.43 -27.15
C THR A 334 -6.02 12.78 -26.87
N GLU A 335 -7.07 13.20 -27.59
CA GLU A 335 -8.36 12.52 -27.50
C GLU A 335 -8.29 11.09 -28.08
N GLU A 336 -7.46 10.86 -29.11
CA GLU A 336 -7.22 9.52 -29.66
C GLU A 336 -6.56 8.59 -28.64
N ASP A 337 -5.57 9.03 -27.90
CA ASP A 337 -4.94 8.27 -26.83
C ASP A 337 -5.94 7.89 -25.75
N PHE A 338 -6.82 8.83 -25.40
CA PHE A 338 -7.88 8.58 -24.42
C PHE A 338 -8.93 7.62 -24.93
N GLN A 339 -9.33 7.68 -26.21
CA GLN A 339 -10.25 6.69 -26.81
C GLN A 339 -9.63 5.29 -26.79
N GLY A 340 -8.34 5.15 -27.11
CA GLY A 340 -7.60 3.90 -26.96
C GLY A 340 -7.67 3.35 -25.53
N THR A 341 -7.61 4.24 -24.52
CA THR A 341 -7.78 3.85 -23.11
C THR A 341 -9.18 3.32 -22.82
N LEU A 342 -10.24 3.96 -23.33
CA LEU A 342 -11.62 3.48 -23.16
C LEU A 342 -11.84 2.12 -23.82
N GLU A 343 -11.30 1.92 -25.03
CA GLU A 343 -11.39 0.64 -25.77
C GLU A 343 -10.67 -0.48 -25.01
N LEU A 344 -9.47 -0.20 -24.49
CA LEU A 344 -8.74 -1.16 -23.67
C LEU A 344 -9.53 -1.56 -22.42
N VAL A 345 -10.11 -0.59 -21.70
CA VAL A 345 -10.91 -0.84 -20.49
C VAL A 345 -12.12 -1.73 -20.82
N LYS A 346 -12.81 -1.50 -21.92
CA LYS A 346 -13.92 -2.35 -22.40
C LYS A 346 -13.42 -3.76 -22.75
N LYS A 347 -12.30 -3.88 -23.45
CA LYS A 347 -11.75 -5.17 -23.89
C LYS A 347 -11.25 -6.04 -22.73
N VAL A 348 -10.56 -5.41 -21.76
CA VAL A 348 -10.07 -6.10 -20.57
C VAL A 348 -11.19 -6.36 -19.56
N GLY A 349 -12.20 -5.52 -19.43
CA GLY A 349 -13.26 -5.71 -18.44
C GLY A 349 -12.69 -5.80 -17.01
N TYR A 350 -12.17 -4.72 -16.51
CA TYR A 350 -11.60 -4.69 -15.16
C TYR A 350 -12.69 -4.77 -14.08
N MET A 351 -12.46 -5.59 -13.06
CA MET A 351 -13.31 -5.62 -11.89
C MET A 351 -13.25 -4.29 -11.13
N GLN A 352 -12.05 -3.67 -11.09
CA GLN A 352 -11.82 -2.39 -10.43
C GLN A 352 -10.74 -1.59 -11.15
N LEU A 353 -10.96 -0.27 -11.28
CA LEU A 353 -9.93 0.67 -11.69
C LEU A 353 -9.64 1.68 -10.56
N PHE A 354 -8.37 1.95 -10.35
CA PHE A 354 -7.91 3.11 -9.60
C PHE A 354 -7.57 4.20 -10.60
N THR A 355 -8.38 5.25 -10.62
CA THR A 355 -8.31 6.30 -11.65
C THR A 355 -7.80 7.60 -11.07
N PHE A 356 -6.89 8.24 -11.79
CA PHE A 356 -6.24 9.48 -11.36
C PHE A 356 -6.22 10.47 -12.51
N ILE A 357 -6.57 11.74 -12.22
CA ILE A 357 -6.17 12.83 -13.12
C ILE A 357 -4.71 13.13 -12.83
N TYR A 358 -3.88 13.19 -13.88
CA TYR A 358 -2.47 13.51 -13.73
C TYR A 358 -2.25 14.75 -12.87
N SER A 359 -1.34 14.66 -11.94
CA SER A 359 -0.94 15.74 -11.03
C SER A 359 0.57 15.79 -10.97
N LYS A 360 1.14 16.96 -11.17
CA LYS A 360 2.60 17.20 -11.15
C LYS A 360 3.19 16.81 -9.80
N ARG A 361 4.32 16.11 -9.85
CA ARG A 361 5.12 15.77 -8.65
C ARG A 361 6.50 16.38 -8.79
N THR A 362 6.83 17.29 -7.88
CA THR A 362 8.15 17.96 -7.87
C THR A 362 9.27 16.92 -7.89
N GLY A 363 10.21 17.07 -8.82
CA GLY A 363 11.35 16.17 -8.98
C GLY A 363 11.11 14.98 -9.92
N THR A 364 9.92 14.83 -10.51
CA THR A 364 9.66 13.81 -11.55
C THR A 364 9.83 14.40 -12.95
N LYS A 365 10.24 13.58 -13.93
CA LYS A 365 10.43 14.02 -15.32
C LYS A 365 9.14 14.59 -15.94
N ALA A 366 7.99 14.01 -15.63
CA ALA A 366 6.71 14.47 -16.17
C ALA A 366 6.28 15.84 -15.62
N ALA A 367 6.81 16.29 -14.47
CA ALA A 367 6.51 17.60 -13.92
C ALA A 367 7.03 18.75 -14.82
N ASP A 368 8.09 18.48 -15.59
CA ASP A 368 8.73 19.44 -16.48
C ASP A 368 8.19 19.37 -17.92
N MET A 369 7.30 18.41 -18.22
CA MET A 369 6.67 18.27 -19.53
C MET A 369 5.62 19.36 -19.74
N PRO A 370 5.52 19.94 -20.97
CA PRO A 370 4.42 20.82 -21.34
C PRO A 370 3.06 20.11 -21.20
N ASP A 371 2.15 20.74 -20.49
CA ASP A 371 0.81 20.21 -20.23
C ASP A 371 -0.26 21.23 -20.70
N PRO A 372 -0.59 21.22 -22.00
CA PRO A 372 -1.51 22.18 -22.58
C PRO A 372 -2.98 21.84 -22.30
N THR A 373 -3.28 20.62 -21.84
CA THR A 373 -4.66 20.16 -21.68
C THR A 373 -5.34 20.82 -20.50
N PRO A 374 -6.47 21.55 -20.71
CA PRO A 374 -7.19 22.21 -19.64
C PRO A 374 -7.75 21.23 -18.60
N ARG A 375 -7.84 21.66 -17.35
CA ARG A 375 -8.40 20.85 -16.25
C ARG A 375 -9.81 20.35 -16.56
N LYS A 376 -10.64 21.17 -17.19
CA LYS A 376 -12.00 20.82 -17.59
C LYS A 376 -12.05 19.59 -18.50
N GLU A 377 -11.17 19.55 -19.49
CA GLU A 377 -11.06 18.43 -20.44
C GLU A 377 -10.59 17.15 -19.74
N LYS A 378 -9.61 17.23 -18.87
CA LYS A 378 -9.17 16.09 -18.04
C LYS A 378 -10.30 15.56 -17.14
N THR A 379 -11.13 16.45 -16.60
CA THR A 379 -12.29 16.08 -15.79
C THR A 379 -13.39 15.41 -16.63
N ASP A 380 -13.62 15.91 -17.86
CA ASP A 380 -14.55 15.28 -18.80
C ASP A 380 -14.11 13.85 -19.17
N ARG A 381 -12.85 13.68 -19.56
CA ARG A 381 -12.27 12.36 -19.82
C ARG A 381 -12.43 11.42 -18.62
N MET A 382 -12.13 11.89 -17.42
CA MET A 382 -12.32 11.11 -16.18
C MET A 382 -13.78 10.67 -16.01
N THR A 383 -14.74 11.57 -16.23
CA THR A 383 -16.17 11.26 -16.11
C THR A 383 -16.61 10.18 -17.10
N ARG A 384 -16.13 10.26 -18.35
CA ARG A 384 -16.40 9.24 -19.39
C ARG A 384 -15.78 7.89 -19.03
N LEU A 385 -14.55 7.87 -18.51
CA LEU A 385 -13.86 6.66 -18.05
C LEU A 385 -14.62 5.99 -16.92
N LEU A 386 -15.00 6.75 -15.89
CA LEU A 386 -15.74 6.24 -14.73
C LEU A 386 -17.07 5.61 -15.14
N LYS A 387 -17.82 6.25 -16.07
CA LYS A 387 -19.07 5.69 -16.58
C LYS A 387 -18.88 4.33 -17.25
N VAL A 388 -17.87 4.20 -18.10
CA VAL A 388 -17.54 2.92 -18.76
C VAL A 388 -17.17 1.85 -17.73
N GLN A 389 -16.35 2.20 -16.73
CA GLN A 389 -15.92 1.29 -15.69
C GLN A 389 -17.08 0.85 -14.79
N ASP A 390 -17.97 1.75 -14.41
CA ASP A 390 -19.11 1.44 -13.57
C ASP A 390 -20.05 0.42 -14.25
N ASP A 391 -20.32 0.59 -15.54
CA ASP A 391 -21.14 -0.35 -16.33
C ASP A 391 -20.49 -1.75 -16.37
N ILE A 392 -19.18 -1.82 -16.58
CA ILE A 392 -18.40 -3.08 -16.58
C ILE A 392 -18.42 -3.74 -15.20
N ALA A 393 -18.10 -2.99 -14.16
CA ALA A 393 -18.02 -3.52 -12.79
C ALA A 393 -19.39 -4.06 -12.34
N MET A 394 -20.48 -3.34 -12.60
CA MET A 394 -21.84 -3.80 -12.27
C MET A 394 -22.20 -5.11 -13.01
N ALA A 395 -21.83 -5.24 -14.29
CA ALA A 395 -22.09 -6.47 -15.05
C ALA A 395 -21.31 -7.66 -14.48
N LEU A 396 -20.01 -7.46 -14.13
CA LEU A 396 -19.16 -8.49 -13.56
C LEU A 396 -19.62 -8.94 -12.17
N VAL A 397 -20.06 -8.00 -11.34
CA VAL A 397 -20.62 -8.29 -10.01
C VAL A 397 -21.93 -9.08 -10.13
N LYS A 398 -22.85 -8.67 -11.01
CA LYS A 398 -24.09 -9.41 -11.26
C LYS A 398 -23.86 -10.83 -11.75
N ALA A 399 -22.83 -11.06 -12.55
CA ALA A 399 -22.49 -12.39 -13.04
C ALA A 399 -22.05 -13.38 -11.96
N GLN A 400 -21.71 -12.90 -10.76
CA GLN A 400 -21.36 -13.75 -9.61
C GLN A 400 -22.59 -14.29 -8.87
N VAL A 401 -23.77 -13.68 -9.05
CA VAL A 401 -25.00 -14.07 -8.34
C VAL A 401 -25.38 -15.52 -8.67
N GLY A 402 -25.77 -16.27 -7.65
CA GLY A 402 -26.09 -17.70 -7.72
C GLY A 402 -24.92 -18.63 -7.34
N GLN A 403 -23.70 -18.13 -7.28
CA GLN A 403 -22.53 -18.91 -6.86
C GLN A 403 -22.48 -19.04 -5.31
N THR A 404 -21.89 -20.15 -4.84
CA THR A 404 -21.46 -20.29 -3.45
C THR A 404 -19.96 -20.10 -3.38
N VAL A 405 -19.52 -19.15 -2.57
CA VAL A 405 -18.13 -18.67 -2.52
C VAL A 405 -17.59 -18.68 -1.10
N ARG A 406 -16.29 -18.89 -0.97
CA ARG A 406 -15.58 -18.75 0.29
C ARG A 406 -15.23 -17.28 0.52
N VAL A 407 -15.53 -16.79 1.73
CA VAL A 407 -15.41 -15.38 2.11
C VAL A 407 -14.61 -15.27 3.40
N LEU A 408 -13.59 -14.43 3.45
CA LEU A 408 -12.99 -14.01 4.72
C LEU A 408 -13.85 -12.88 5.30
N VAL A 409 -14.39 -13.10 6.50
CA VAL A 409 -15.23 -12.11 7.20
C VAL A 409 -14.33 -11.05 7.84
N GLU A 410 -14.50 -9.79 7.41
CA GLU A 410 -13.54 -8.73 7.72
C GLU A 410 -14.09 -7.60 8.61
N GLY A 411 -15.40 -7.48 8.70
CA GLY A 411 -16.02 -6.36 9.40
C GLY A 411 -17.53 -6.44 9.46
N TYR A 412 -18.12 -5.41 10.01
CA TYR A 412 -19.56 -5.22 10.00
C TYR A 412 -20.02 -4.70 8.63
N GLY A 413 -21.17 -5.17 8.18
CA GLY A 413 -21.86 -4.65 7.01
C GLY A 413 -22.52 -3.29 7.28
N ARG A 414 -23.17 -2.72 6.26
CA ARG A 414 -23.87 -1.43 6.40
C ARG A 414 -25.16 -1.50 7.20
N ASN A 415 -25.83 -2.66 7.16
CA ASN A 415 -27.10 -2.87 7.85
C ASN A 415 -26.83 -3.56 9.18
N GLU A 416 -27.69 -3.28 10.17
CA GLU A 416 -27.62 -3.93 11.47
C GLU A 416 -27.77 -5.44 11.32
N GLY A 417 -26.96 -6.21 12.05
CA GLY A 417 -26.92 -7.67 12.01
C GLY A 417 -26.29 -8.28 10.75
N THR A 418 -25.66 -7.45 9.91
CA THR A 418 -24.89 -7.94 8.76
C THR A 418 -23.38 -7.86 8.99
N LEU A 419 -22.66 -8.83 8.43
CA LEU A 419 -21.23 -8.83 8.31
C LEU A 419 -20.82 -8.55 6.86
N SER A 420 -19.61 -8.09 6.71
CA SER A 420 -18.95 -7.80 5.44
C SER A 420 -17.72 -8.67 5.31
N GLY A 421 -17.53 -9.28 4.16
CA GLY A 421 -16.35 -10.08 3.87
C GLY A 421 -15.87 -9.89 2.44
N ARG A 422 -14.72 -10.46 2.14
CA ARG A 422 -14.06 -10.32 0.82
C ARG A 422 -13.77 -11.68 0.22
N LEU A 423 -14.11 -11.80 -1.05
CA LEU A 423 -13.81 -12.96 -1.88
C LEU A 423 -12.33 -12.96 -2.30
N ASP A 424 -11.84 -14.08 -2.82
CA ASP A 424 -10.51 -14.20 -3.42
C ASP A 424 -10.29 -13.24 -4.59
N ASN A 425 -11.34 -12.96 -5.36
CA ASN A 425 -11.32 -11.99 -6.47
C ASN A 425 -11.46 -10.53 -6.04
N ASN A 426 -11.35 -10.24 -4.74
CA ASN A 426 -11.37 -8.91 -4.13
C ASN A 426 -12.76 -8.22 -4.06
N LEU A 427 -13.84 -8.90 -4.43
CA LEU A 427 -15.19 -8.37 -4.27
C LEU A 427 -15.65 -8.45 -2.82
N THR A 428 -16.40 -7.42 -2.40
CA THR A 428 -17.04 -7.39 -1.09
C THR A 428 -18.42 -8.02 -1.16
N VAL A 429 -18.76 -8.82 -0.16
CA VAL A 429 -20.12 -9.35 0.06
C VAL A 429 -20.63 -8.96 1.44
N GLU A 430 -21.91 -8.57 1.51
CA GLU A 430 -22.64 -8.34 2.77
C GLU A 430 -23.66 -9.46 2.99
N PHE A 431 -23.72 -10.01 4.18
CA PHE A 431 -24.64 -11.09 4.55
C PHE A 431 -24.96 -11.10 6.05
N LYS A 432 -26.11 -11.65 6.43
CA LYS A 432 -26.47 -11.80 7.85
C LYS A 432 -25.68 -12.92 8.48
N ALA A 433 -25.01 -12.65 9.59
CA ALA A 433 -24.26 -13.66 10.32
C ALA A 433 -23.96 -13.23 11.76
N ASP A 434 -23.58 -14.19 12.60
CA ASP A 434 -23.11 -13.95 13.96
C ASP A 434 -21.74 -13.23 13.93
N PRO A 435 -21.53 -12.16 14.72
CA PRO A 435 -20.23 -11.49 14.88
C PRO A 435 -19.06 -12.42 15.27
N ALA A 436 -19.33 -13.58 15.86
CA ALA A 436 -18.31 -14.59 16.17
C ALA A 436 -17.56 -15.11 14.92
N LEU A 437 -18.10 -14.92 13.71
CA LEU A 437 -17.42 -15.28 12.47
C LEU A 437 -16.34 -14.26 12.03
N MET A 438 -16.18 -13.15 12.73
CA MET A 438 -15.16 -12.15 12.41
C MET A 438 -13.76 -12.79 12.36
N GLY A 439 -13.01 -12.55 11.29
CA GLY A 439 -11.67 -13.12 11.08
C GLY A 439 -11.67 -14.59 10.63
N SER A 440 -12.83 -15.21 10.41
CA SER A 440 -12.98 -16.58 9.93
C SER A 440 -13.41 -16.63 8.47
N TYR A 441 -13.25 -17.79 7.85
CA TYR A 441 -13.84 -18.06 6.55
C TYR A 441 -15.26 -18.59 6.69
N ALA A 442 -16.14 -18.11 5.83
CA ALA A 442 -17.52 -18.59 5.72
C ALA A 442 -17.85 -18.96 4.27
N MET A 443 -18.70 -19.95 4.06
CA MET A 443 -19.30 -20.23 2.77
C MET A 443 -20.57 -19.38 2.61
N VAL A 444 -20.65 -18.61 1.55
CA VAL A 444 -21.74 -17.66 1.31
C VAL A 444 -22.34 -17.89 -0.09
N ARG A 445 -23.65 -18.14 -0.13
CA ARG A 445 -24.41 -18.17 -1.38
C ARG A 445 -24.75 -16.75 -1.79
N LEU A 446 -24.35 -16.33 -2.96
CA LEU A 446 -24.59 -15.00 -3.50
C LEU A 446 -26.01 -14.89 -4.02
N THR A 447 -26.85 -14.06 -3.39
CA THR A 447 -28.30 -13.94 -3.69
C THR A 447 -28.64 -12.68 -4.47
N GLY A 448 -27.72 -11.70 -4.52
CA GLY A 448 -27.96 -10.44 -5.21
C GLY A 448 -26.73 -9.54 -5.28
N ALA A 449 -26.94 -8.36 -5.84
CA ALA A 449 -25.91 -7.33 -5.93
C ALA A 449 -26.52 -5.94 -5.79
N ARG A 450 -25.80 -5.03 -5.13
CA ARG A 450 -26.13 -3.61 -5.03
C ARG A 450 -24.89 -2.79 -5.41
N ALA A 451 -24.94 -2.15 -6.57
CA ALA A 451 -23.79 -1.53 -7.22
C ALA A 451 -22.62 -2.54 -7.33
N THR A 452 -21.51 -2.28 -6.67
CA THR A 452 -20.30 -3.14 -6.68
C THR A 452 -20.16 -4.03 -5.44
N VAL A 453 -21.20 -4.13 -4.61
CA VAL A 453 -21.25 -5.00 -3.43
C VAL A 453 -22.23 -6.15 -3.67
N LEU A 454 -21.76 -7.37 -3.45
CA LEU A 454 -22.56 -8.58 -3.47
C LEU A 454 -23.40 -8.69 -2.20
N LEU A 455 -24.55 -9.32 -2.33
CA LEU A 455 -25.40 -9.70 -1.20
C LEU A 455 -25.44 -11.23 -1.14
N GLY A 456 -25.47 -11.78 0.06
CA GLY A 456 -25.45 -13.21 0.23
C GLY A 456 -26.13 -13.70 1.51
N GLU A 457 -26.16 -15.02 1.64
CA GLU A 457 -26.65 -15.76 2.80
C GLU A 457 -25.64 -16.84 3.14
N LEU A 458 -25.48 -17.15 4.45
CA LEU A 458 -24.64 -18.27 4.86
C LEU A 458 -25.14 -19.55 4.19
N SER A 459 -24.22 -20.29 3.61
CA SER A 459 -24.45 -21.65 3.12
C SER A 459 -24.12 -22.63 4.23
N GLU A 460 -24.99 -23.58 4.46
CA GLU A 460 -24.77 -24.70 5.39
C GLU A 460 -23.58 -25.57 4.96
#